data_95b9492f41c8338bd52177ac60fd3a3b
#
_entry.id   95b9492f41c8338bd52177ac60fd3a3b
#
_cell.length_a   1.000
_cell.length_b   1.000
_cell.length_c   1.000
_cell.angle_alpha   90.00
_cell.angle_beta   90.00
_cell.angle_gamma   90.00
#
_symmetry.space_group_name_H-M   'P 1'
#
loop_
_entity.id
_entity.type
_entity.pdbx_description
1 polymer ?
#
loop_
_entity_poly.entity_id
_entity_poly.type
_entity_poly.pdbx_seq_one_letter_code
_entity_poly.pdbx_strand_id
1 'polypeptide(L)'
;MANTRSAAKRARQTGARSQQNKSALTGIKSQQKKLNATIAGGDKSKIEAELAVFASRLDKAAKRGVVHKNYAARRKSRATHAVTAKLKA
;
A
#
# COMPACT_ATOMS: atom_id res chain seq x y z
N MET A 1 26.20 -30.73 7.44
CA MET A 1 26.22 -30.22 6.07
C MET A 1 25.85 -28.73 6.06
N ALA A 2 26.76 -27.91 5.56
CA ALA A 2 26.61 -26.46 5.54
C ALA A 2 25.36 -26.01 4.76
N ASN A 3 25.03 -26.71 3.66
CA ASN A 3 23.90 -26.37 2.80
C ASN A 3 22.54 -26.46 3.52
N THR A 4 22.39 -27.37 4.47
CA THR A 4 21.13 -27.54 5.20
C THR A 4 20.85 -26.36 6.13
N ARG A 5 21.89 -25.84 6.81
CA ARG A 5 21.76 -24.67 7.68
C ARG A 5 21.44 -23.41 6.88
N SER A 6 22.14 -23.22 5.75
CA SER A 6 21.88 -22.07 4.86
C SER A 6 20.48 -22.12 4.28
N ALA A 7 20.02 -23.29 3.86
CA ALA A 7 18.67 -23.47 3.33
C ALA A 7 17.60 -23.16 4.39
N ALA A 8 17.81 -23.64 5.63
CA ALA A 8 16.89 -23.37 6.74
C ALA A 8 16.84 -21.88 7.07
N LYS A 9 17.98 -21.20 7.08
CA LYS A 9 18.06 -19.76 7.32
C LYS A 9 17.35 -18.98 6.21
N ARG A 10 17.58 -19.34 4.94
CA ARG A 10 16.91 -18.71 3.80
C ARG A 10 15.39 -18.90 3.85
N ALA A 11 14.95 -20.10 4.20
CA ALA A 11 13.51 -20.40 4.33
C ALA A 11 12.86 -19.52 5.40
N ARG A 12 13.52 -19.36 6.55
CA ARG A 12 13.02 -18.47 7.63
C ARG A 12 12.98 -17.01 7.19
N GLN A 13 14.03 -16.53 6.52
CA GLN A 13 14.07 -15.15 6.03
C GLN A 13 13.02 -14.91 4.97
N THR A 14 12.83 -15.85 4.05
CA THR A 14 11.81 -15.76 3.00
C THR A 14 10.42 -15.76 3.62
N GLY A 15 10.17 -16.60 4.61
CA GLY A 15 8.89 -16.64 5.32
C GLY A 15 8.59 -15.32 6.01
N ALA A 16 9.58 -14.75 6.71
CA ALA A 16 9.43 -13.45 7.39
C ALA A 16 9.17 -12.33 6.41
N ARG A 17 9.91 -12.28 5.30
CA ARG A 17 9.73 -11.28 4.24
C ARG A 17 8.35 -11.42 3.59
N SER A 18 7.95 -12.64 3.27
CA SER A 18 6.65 -12.93 2.66
C SER A 18 5.52 -12.44 3.56
N GLN A 19 5.64 -12.66 4.86
CA GLN A 19 4.65 -12.21 5.83
C GLN A 19 4.60 -10.70 5.95
N GLN A 20 5.76 -10.03 5.97
CA GLN A 20 5.85 -8.57 5.99
C GLN A 20 5.25 -7.97 4.72
N ASN A 21 5.56 -8.54 3.55
CA ASN A 21 5.03 -8.08 2.27
C ASN A 21 3.51 -8.25 2.22
N LYS A 22 3.02 -9.39 2.66
CA LYS A 22 1.59 -9.67 2.72
C LYS A 22 0.86 -8.68 3.62
N SER A 23 1.44 -8.39 4.78
CA SER A 23 0.90 -7.42 5.75
C SER A 23 0.84 -6.02 5.14
N ALA A 24 1.91 -5.59 4.45
CA ALA A 24 1.96 -4.29 3.78
C ALA A 24 0.91 -4.19 2.68
N LEU A 25 0.76 -5.22 1.85
CA LEU A 25 -0.25 -5.26 0.78
C LEU A 25 -1.67 -5.23 1.35
N THR A 26 -1.92 -5.97 2.42
CA THR A 26 -3.21 -5.95 3.12
C THR A 26 -3.51 -4.56 3.66
N GLY A 27 -2.51 -3.89 4.24
CA GLY A 27 -2.62 -2.52 4.73
C GLY A 27 -2.99 -1.53 3.63
N ILE A 28 -2.38 -1.67 2.44
CA ILE A 28 -2.68 -0.83 1.28
C ILE A 28 -4.12 -1.05 0.81
N LYS A 29 -4.55 -2.31 0.69
CA LYS A 29 -5.91 -2.65 0.28
C LYS A 29 -6.95 -2.13 1.27
N SER A 30 -6.69 -2.29 2.57
CA SER A 30 -7.58 -1.79 3.63
C SER A 30 -7.70 -0.27 3.57
N GLN A 31 -6.59 0.43 3.37
CA GLN A 31 -6.58 1.89 3.27
C GLN A 31 -7.31 2.36 2.01
N GLN A 32 -7.16 1.65 0.90
CA GLN A 32 -7.90 1.96 -0.34
C GLN A 32 -9.41 1.83 -0.12
N LYS A 33 -9.83 0.80 0.60
CA LYS A 33 -11.22 0.58 0.94
C LYS A 33 -11.78 1.72 1.79
N LYS A 34 -11.00 2.16 2.80
CA LYS A 34 -11.37 3.32 3.64
C LYS A 34 -11.46 4.59 2.82
N LEU A 35 -10.50 4.81 1.92
CA LEU A 35 -10.51 5.98 1.04
C LEU A 35 -11.76 5.99 0.16
N ASN A 36 -12.10 4.87 -0.46
CA ASN A 36 -13.29 4.76 -1.31
C ASN A 36 -14.56 5.05 -0.51
N ALA A 37 -14.67 4.55 0.71
CA ALA A 37 -15.80 4.81 1.59
C ALA A 37 -15.90 6.30 1.96
N THR A 38 -14.74 6.92 2.23
CA THR A 38 -14.65 8.34 2.57
C THR A 38 -15.01 9.22 1.37
N ILE A 39 -14.58 8.84 0.18
CA ILE A 39 -14.94 9.53 -1.07
C ILE A 39 -16.47 9.49 -1.26
N ALA A 40 -17.08 8.34 -1.04
CA ALA A 40 -18.53 8.18 -1.13
C ALA A 40 -19.26 9.08 -0.12
N GLY A 41 -18.66 9.31 1.06
CA GLY A 41 -19.19 10.19 2.10
C GLY A 41 -19.13 11.68 1.76
N GLY A 42 -18.23 12.09 0.87
CA GLY A 42 -18.14 13.45 0.36
C GLY A 42 -17.51 14.50 1.26
N ASP A 43 -16.93 14.13 2.40
CA ASP A 43 -16.28 15.08 3.31
C ASP A 43 -14.86 15.38 2.83
N LYS A 44 -14.62 16.60 2.35
CA LYS A 44 -13.34 17.02 1.79
C LYS A 44 -12.16 16.81 2.74
N SER A 45 -12.29 17.21 4.01
CA SER A 45 -11.22 17.08 5.01
C SER A 45 -10.84 15.61 5.23
N LYS A 46 -11.84 14.75 5.38
CA LYS A 46 -11.62 13.32 5.57
C LYS A 46 -11.03 12.66 4.32
N ILE A 47 -11.50 13.05 3.14
CA ILE A 47 -10.98 12.55 1.86
C ILE A 47 -9.50 12.88 1.73
N GLU A 48 -9.11 14.12 1.97
CA GLU A 48 -7.72 14.57 1.87
C GLU A 48 -6.84 13.85 2.88
N ALA A 49 -7.30 13.68 4.12
CA ALA A 49 -6.57 12.95 5.16
C ALA A 49 -6.35 11.49 4.78
N GLU A 50 -7.38 10.81 4.31
CA GLU A 50 -7.28 9.39 3.90
C GLU A 50 -6.41 9.23 2.65
N LEU A 51 -6.47 10.17 1.71
CA LEU A 51 -5.61 10.16 0.53
C LEU A 51 -4.14 10.29 0.93
N ALA A 52 -3.82 11.17 1.86
CA ALA A 52 -2.45 11.35 2.37
C ALA A 52 -1.92 10.07 3.02
N VAL A 53 -2.74 9.39 3.82
CA VAL A 53 -2.38 8.11 4.44
C VAL A 53 -2.14 7.04 3.38
N PHE A 54 -3.01 6.95 2.39
CA PHE A 54 -2.89 5.99 1.29
C PHE A 54 -1.59 6.19 0.51
N ALA A 55 -1.30 7.44 0.12
CA ALA A 55 -0.07 7.79 -0.57
C ALA A 55 1.17 7.42 0.27
N SER A 56 1.15 7.72 1.56
CA SER A 56 2.24 7.40 2.49
C SER A 56 2.50 5.89 2.54
N ARG A 57 1.44 5.08 2.64
CA ARG A 57 1.57 3.61 2.67
C ARG A 57 2.17 3.07 1.37
N LEU A 58 1.74 3.61 0.23
CA LEU A 58 2.28 3.22 -1.08
C LEU A 58 3.76 3.58 -1.21
N ASP A 59 4.13 4.79 -0.79
CA ASP A 59 5.53 5.26 -0.85
C ASP A 59 6.43 4.40 0.05
N LYS A 60 5.98 4.08 1.25
CA LYS A 60 6.72 3.22 2.17
C LYS A 60 6.88 1.81 1.61
N ALA A 61 5.83 1.25 1.02
CA ALA A 61 5.87 -0.07 0.41
C ALA A 61 6.84 -0.11 -0.78
N ALA A 62 6.84 0.93 -1.62
CA ALA A 62 7.77 1.05 -2.73
C ALA A 62 9.22 1.17 -2.25
N LYS A 63 9.46 1.96 -1.20
CA LYS A 63 10.78 2.13 -0.60
C LYS A 63 11.33 0.80 -0.05
N ARG A 64 10.46 -0.02 0.53
CA ARG A 64 10.83 -1.34 1.06
C ARG A 64 10.95 -2.42 -0.01
N GLY A 65 10.56 -2.13 -1.25
CA GLY A 65 10.58 -3.09 -2.33
C GLY A 65 9.40 -4.06 -2.33
N VAL A 66 8.37 -3.83 -1.53
CA VAL A 66 7.16 -4.65 -1.50
C VAL A 66 6.40 -4.51 -2.81
N VAL A 67 6.31 -3.29 -3.33
CA VAL A 67 5.71 -3.00 -4.63
C VAL A 67 6.69 -2.19 -5.46
N HIS A 68 6.56 -2.27 -6.79
CA HIS A 68 7.38 -1.48 -7.69
C HIS A 68 6.95 0.00 -7.62
N LYS A 69 7.91 0.92 -7.80
CA LYS A 69 7.63 2.36 -7.80
C LYS A 69 6.54 2.76 -8.80
N ASN A 70 6.49 2.08 -9.95
CA ASN A 70 5.46 2.34 -10.96
C ASN A 70 4.07 1.92 -10.48
N TYR A 71 3.97 0.83 -9.73
CA TYR A 71 2.72 0.40 -9.10
C TYR A 71 2.23 1.47 -8.13
N ALA A 72 3.11 1.96 -7.25
CA ALA A 72 2.78 3.00 -6.29
C ALA A 72 2.34 4.29 -6.99
N ALA A 73 3.07 4.72 -8.00
CA ALA A 73 2.74 5.93 -8.77
C ALA A 73 1.39 5.81 -9.45
N ARG A 74 1.10 4.66 -10.06
CA ARG A 74 -0.18 4.40 -10.74
C ARG A 74 -1.35 4.43 -9.76
N ARG A 75 -1.20 3.77 -8.60
CA ARG A 75 -2.25 3.75 -7.57
C ARG A 75 -2.50 5.13 -6.99
N LYS A 76 -1.44 5.90 -6.72
CA LYS A 76 -1.56 7.28 -6.23
C LYS A 76 -2.26 8.17 -7.24
N SER A 77 -1.88 8.05 -8.51
CA SER A 77 -2.47 8.84 -9.60
C SER A 77 -3.98 8.56 -9.72
N ARG A 78 -4.37 7.29 -9.72
CA ARG A 78 -5.78 6.89 -9.82
C ARG A 78 -6.58 7.39 -8.62
N ALA A 79 -6.02 7.29 -7.42
CA ALA A 79 -6.68 7.76 -6.20
C ALA A 79 -6.85 9.29 -6.24
N THR A 80 -5.84 10.02 -6.68
CA THR A 80 -5.88 11.48 -6.83
C THR A 80 -6.94 11.89 -7.85
N HIS A 81 -7.03 11.19 -8.97
CA HIS A 81 -8.06 11.45 -9.98
C HIS A 81 -9.47 11.24 -9.43
N ALA A 82 -9.67 10.15 -8.69
CA ALA A 82 -10.98 9.86 -8.09
C ALA A 82 -11.39 10.94 -7.08
N VAL A 83 -10.43 11.39 -6.25
CA VAL A 83 -10.66 12.46 -5.27
C VAL A 83 -10.97 13.78 -5.98
N THR A 84 -10.17 14.14 -6.99
CA THR A 84 -10.36 15.38 -7.76
C THR A 84 -11.73 15.39 -8.44
N ALA A 85 -12.12 14.29 -9.07
CA ALA A 85 -13.42 14.17 -9.73
C ALA A 85 -14.58 14.35 -8.74
N LYS A 86 -14.46 13.75 -7.55
CA LYS A 86 -15.50 13.87 -6.51
C LYS A 86 -15.59 15.31 -5.99
N LEU A 87 -14.45 15.95 -5.73
CA LEU A 87 -14.43 17.32 -5.17
C LEU A 87 -14.87 18.38 -6.19
N LYS A 88 -14.71 18.12 -7.47
CA LYS A 88 -15.20 19.01 -8.54
C LYS A 88 -16.69 18.85 -8.83
N ALA A 89 -17.22 17.68 -8.53
CA ALA A 89 -18.65 17.43 -8.70
C ALA A 89 -19.42 18.07 -7.57
#